data_126cddaa17ab724496285a12d3985fbf
#
_entry.id   126cddaa17ab724496285a12d3985fbf
#
_cell.length_a   1.000
_cell.length_b   1.000
_cell.length_c   1.000
_cell.angle_alpha   90.00
_cell.angle_beta   90.00
_cell.angle_gamma   90.00
#
_symmetry.space_group_name_H-M   'P 1'
#
loop_
_entity.id
_entity.type
_entity.pdbx_description
1 polymer ?
#
loop_
_entity_poly.entity_id
_entity_poly.type
_entity_poly.pdbx_seq_one_letter_code
_entity_poly.pdbx_strand_id
1 'polypeptide(L)'
;MEIGIYTFGETRVDPLTGRQQGAEERVAHLLEEIEVADRVGLDVFGIGEHHRPDFAVSAPAVVLAAAAARTKNIRLTSAVTVLSSSDPVRVFQDFATLDLISGGRAEIMAGRGSFTESFPLFGQDLDAYDEIFSEKLELLLQLRESYRSWQEYIC
;
A
#
# COMPACT_ATOMS: atom_id res chain seq x y z
N MET A 1 -9.17 -20.65 -7.63
CA MET A 1 -7.91 -19.90 -7.95
C MET A 1 -8.25 -18.44 -7.83
N GLU A 2 -7.45 -17.69 -7.09
CA GLU A 2 -7.60 -16.24 -6.99
C GLU A 2 -6.64 -15.55 -7.95
N ILE A 3 -7.08 -14.46 -8.57
CA ILE A 3 -6.30 -13.70 -9.54
C ILE A 3 -6.30 -12.23 -9.13
N GLY A 4 -5.10 -11.66 -9.01
CA GLY A 4 -4.94 -10.25 -8.72
C GLY A 4 -3.91 -9.58 -9.61
N ILE A 5 -3.91 -8.27 -9.56
CA ILE A 5 -2.89 -7.44 -10.19
C ILE A 5 -2.33 -6.45 -9.18
N TYR A 6 -1.15 -5.93 -9.48
CA TYR A 6 -0.56 -4.85 -8.70
C TYR A 6 0.16 -3.85 -9.61
N THR A 7 0.37 -2.67 -9.09
CA THR A 7 1.15 -1.61 -9.73
C THR A 7 1.99 -0.85 -8.72
N PHE A 8 3.08 -0.27 -9.17
CA PHE A 8 3.90 0.63 -8.35
C PHE A 8 3.52 2.12 -8.56
N GLY A 9 2.55 2.39 -9.42
CA GLY A 9 2.11 3.76 -9.69
C GLY A 9 3.13 4.59 -10.46
N GLU A 10 3.89 3.98 -11.37
CA GLU A 10 4.90 4.65 -12.18
C GLU A 10 4.30 5.75 -13.05
N THR A 11 4.97 6.90 -13.06
CA THR A 11 4.70 7.97 -14.03
C THR A 11 5.51 7.70 -15.29
N ARG A 12 4.82 7.46 -16.42
CA ARG A 12 5.47 7.06 -17.66
C ARG A 12 5.49 8.21 -18.68
N VAL A 13 6.48 8.17 -19.56
CA VAL A 13 6.45 8.97 -20.77
C VAL A 13 5.54 8.27 -21.79
N ASP A 14 4.55 8.98 -22.29
CA ASP A 14 3.71 8.50 -23.38
C ASP A 14 4.59 8.30 -24.64
N PRO A 15 4.71 7.08 -25.17
CA PRO A 15 5.60 6.78 -26.28
C PRO A 15 5.17 7.44 -27.60
N LEU A 16 3.93 7.85 -27.72
CA LEU A 16 3.39 8.48 -28.94
C LEU A 16 3.58 9.98 -28.92
N THR A 17 3.42 10.62 -27.77
CA THR A 17 3.45 12.09 -27.65
C THR A 17 4.73 12.62 -27.02
N GLY A 18 5.52 11.78 -26.37
CA GLY A 18 6.68 12.17 -25.57
C GLY A 18 6.31 12.93 -24.29
N ARG A 19 5.02 13.04 -23.94
CA ARG A 19 4.56 13.75 -22.73
C ARG A 19 4.77 12.90 -21.48
N GLN A 20 5.39 13.49 -20.48
CA GLN A 20 5.45 12.89 -19.14
C GLN A 20 4.08 12.93 -18.47
N GLN A 21 3.60 11.79 -17.98
CA GLN A 21 2.40 11.71 -17.15
C GLN A 21 2.65 12.37 -15.79
N GLY A 22 1.75 13.27 -15.37
CA GLY A 22 1.80 13.88 -14.05
C GLY A 22 1.33 12.92 -12.95
N ALA A 23 1.80 13.13 -11.71
CA ALA A 23 1.41 12.30 -10.57
C ALA A 23 -0.10 12.36 -10.28
N GLU A 24 -0.72 13.53 -10.39
CA GLU A 24 -2.17 13.71 -10.23
C GLU A 24 -2.96 12.85 -11.25
N GLU A 25 -2.59 12.95 -12.52
CA GLU A 25 -3.20 12.16 -13.60
C GLU A 25 -2.99 10.65 -13.37
N ARG A 26 -1.78 10.26 -12.91
CA ARG A 26 -1.49 8.83 -12.63
C ARG A 26 -2.35 8.28 -11.49
N VAL A 27 -2.54 9.05 -10.41
CA VAL A 27 -3.41 8.63 -9.29
C VAL A 27 -4.87 8.54 -9.74
N ALA A 28 -5.35 9.47 -10.56
CA ALA A 28 -6.71 9.40 -11.12
C ALA A 28 -6.91 8.12 -11.94
N HIS A 29 -6.00 7.82 -12.88
CA HIS A 29 -6.04 6.59 -13.67
C HIS A 29 -5.93 5.33 -12.80
N LEU A 30 -5.09 5.36 -11.75
CA LEU A 30 -4.96 4.24 -10.84
C LEU A 30 -6.29 3.89 -10.15
N LEU A 31 -7.03 4.90 -9.70
CA LEU A 31 -8.36 4.68 -9.10
C LEU A 31 -9.35 4.10 -10.14
N GLU A 32 -9.32 4.55 -11.39
CA GLU A 32 -10.13 3.97 -12.47
C GLU A 32 -9.73 2.52 -12.78
N GLU A 33 -8.43 2.21 -12.80
CA GLU A 33 -7.90 0.85 -12.97
C GLU A 33 -8.46 -0.10 -11.89
N ILE A 34 -8.49 0.34 -10.62
CA ILE A 34 -9.02 -0.44 -9.50
C ILE A 34 -10.53 -0.65 -9.63
N GLU A 35 -11.28 0.39 -10.04
CA GLU A 35 -12.72 0.26 -10.30
C GLU A 35 -13.01 -0.73 -11.44
N VAL A 36 -12.18 -0.72 -12.50
CA VAL A 36 -12.30 -1.70 -13.59
C VAL A 36 -12.00 -3.10 -13.07
N ALA A 37 -10.94 -3.28 -12.30
CA ALA A 37 -10.56 -4.57 -11.71
C ALA A 37 -11.67 -5.16 -10.85
N ASP A 38 -12.31 -4.35 -10.00
CA ASP A 38 -13.47 -4.76 -9.19
C ASP A 38 -14.65 -5.18 -10.08
N ARG A 39 -14.94 -4.38 -11.11
CA ARG A 39 -16.09 -4.63 -12.02
C ARG A 39 -15.93 -5.89 -12.86
N VAL A 40 -14.71 -6.24 -13.26
CA VAL A 40 -14.45 -7.45 -14.06
C VAL A 40 -14.23 -8.69 -13.17
N GLY A 41 -14.25 -8.54 -11.85
CA GLY A 41 -14.22 -9.64 -10.91
C GLY A 41 -12.82 -10.17 -10.59
N LEU A 42 -11.80 -9.31 -10.60
CA LEU A 42 -10.51 -9.69 -10.02
C LEU A 42 -10.61 -9.78 -8.50
N ASP A 43 -9.83 -10.68 -7.91
CA ASP A 43 -9.91 -10.97 -6.47
C ASP A 43 -9.16 -9.95 -5.61
N VAL A 44 -8.02 -9.43 -6.10
CA VAL A 44 -7.17 -8.52 -5.33
C VAL A 44 -6.45 -7.50 -6.20
N PHE A 45 -6.31 -6.27 -5.68
CA PHE A 45 -5.49 -5.22 -6.27
C PHE A 45 -4.44 -4.72 -5.26
N GLY A 46 -3.18 -4.70 -5.68
CA GLY A 46 -2.05 -4.26 -4.87
C GLY A 46 -1.45 -2.93 -5.34
N ILE A 47 -1.07 -2.08 -4.39
CA ILE A 47 -0.34 -0.83 -4.66
C ILE A 47 1.00 -0.84 -3.94
N GLY A 48 2.08 -0.60 -4.70
CA GLY A 48 3.43 -0.46 -4.15
C GLY A 48 3.68 0.90 -3.49
N GLU A 49 4.70 0.96 -2.66
CA GLU A 49 5.18 2.16 -1.97
C GLU A 49 6.55 2.54 -2.51
N HIS A 50 6.66 3.77 -3.03
CA HIS A 50 7.91 4.32 -3.54
C HIS A 50 8.07 5.80 -3.18
N HIS A 51 9.29 6.19 -2.80
CA HIS A 51 9.63 7.54 -2.39
C HIS A 51 10.53 8.24 -3.43
N ARG A 52 10.20 8.09 -4.71
CA ARG A 52 10.94 8.62 -5.86
C ARG A 52 10.03 9.43 -6.78
N PRO A 53 10.57 10.41 -7.52
CA PRO A 53 9.77 11.28 -8.39
C PRO A 53 9.15 10.59 -9.60
N ASP A 54 9.63 9.40 -9.96
CA ASP A 54 9.11 8.58 -11.06
C ASP A 54 7.93 7.67 -10.64
N PHE A 55 7.47 7.78 -9.37
CA PHE A 55 6.29 7.08 -8.86
C PHE A 55 5.31 8.07 -8.22
N ALA A 56 4.02 7.83 -8.43
CA ALA A 56 2.96 8.70 -7.92
C ALA A 56 2.50 8.34 -6.50
N VAL A 57 2.89 7.17 -5.97
CA VAL A 57 2.36 6.65 -4.70
C VAL A 57 3.47 6.42 -3.68
N SER A 58 3.50 7.25 -2.65
CA SER A 58 4.34 7.08 -1.45
C SER A 58 3.55 6.69 -0.20
N ALA A 59 2.23 6.73 -0.25
CA ALA A 59 1.32 6.40 0.85
C ALA A 59 0.19 5.47 0.33
N PRO A 60 0.46 4.17 0.12
CA PRO A 60 -0.52 3.24 -0.46
C PRO A 60 -1.85 3.20 0.28
N ALA A 61 -1.85 3.20 1.62
CA ALA A 61 -3.05 3.14 2.43
C ALA A 61 -4.04 4.28 2.12
N VAL A 62 -3.56 5.48 1.81
CA VAL A 62 -4.40 6.63 1.45
C VAL A 62 -5.11 6.41 0.11
N VAL A 63 -4.38 5.91 -0.89
CA VAL A 63 -4.96 5.62 -2.22
C VAL A 63 -5.91 4.44 -2.15
N LEU A 64 -5.56 3.40 -1.38
CA LEU A 64 -6.42 2.24 -1.14
C LEU A 64 -7.72 2.63 -0.42
N ALA A 65 -7.69 3.59 0.52
CA ALA A 65 -8.90 4.09 1.17
C ALA A 65 -9.83 4.82 0.18
N ALA A 66 -9.27 5.60 -0.74
CA ALA A 66 -10.05 6.22 -1.80
C ALA A 66 -10.66 5.16 -2.76
N ALA A 67 -9.91 4.11 -3.10
CA ALA A 67 -10.38 2.99 -3.90
C ALA A 67 -11.47 2.18 -3.17
N ALA A 68 -11.33 1.98 -1.86
CA ALA A 68 -12.32 1.27 -1.04
C ALA A 68 -13.71 1.92 -1.09
N ALA A 69 -13.76 3.25 -1.14
CA ALA A 69 -15.00 4.00 -1.25
C ALA A 69 -15.65 3.91 -2.65
N ARG A 70 -14.92 3.46 -3.67
CA ARG A 70 -15.36 3.34 -5.05
C ARG A 70 -15.62 1.90 -5.51
N THR A 71 -15.19 0.92 -4.73
CA THR A 71 -15.27 -0.52 -5.05
C THR A 71 -16.11 -1.27 -4.04
N LYS A 72 -16.52 -2.51 -4.36
CA LYS A 72 -17.42 -3.30 -3.51
C LYS A 72 -16.88 -4.68 -3.14
N ASN A 73 -16.12 -5.33 -4.00
CA ASN A 73 -15.77 -6.74 -3.86
C ASN A 73 -14.27 -6.99 -3.77
N ILE A 74 -13.48 -6.27 -4.57
CA ILE A 74 -12.04 -6.48 -4.70
C ILE A 74 -11.33 -6.23 -3.37
N ARG A 75 -10.42 -7.13 -2.98
CA ARG A 75 -9.52 -6.93 -1.83
C ARG A 75 -8.43 -5.93 -2.21
N LEU A 76 -8.05 -5.12 -1.25
CA LEU A 76 -7.14 -3.99 -1.42
C LEU A 76 -5.92 -4.20 -0.54
N THR A 77 -4.75 -4.32 -1.16
CA THR A 77 -3.49 -4.62 -0.45
C THR A 77 -2.38 -3.63 -0.82
N SER A 78 -1.45 -3.41 0.10
CA SER A 78 -0.14 -2.89 -0.31
C SER A 78 0.66 -3.95 -1.05
N ALA A 79 1.58 -3.54 -1.94
CA ALA A 79 2.45 -4.49 -2.65
C ALA A 79 3.85 -3.87 -2.91
N VAL A 80 4.60 -3.56 -1.87
CA VAL A 80 4.43 -3.85 -0.44
C VAL A 80 4.31 -2.56 0.37
N THR A 81 3.92 -2.62 1.66
CA THR A 81 4.27 -1.60 2.65
C THR A 81 5.74 -1.80 3.03
N VAL A 82 6.56 -0.77 2.86
CA VAL A 82 8.00 -0.80 3.23
C VAL A 82 8.14 -0.68 4.75
N LEU A 83 7.94 -1.80 5.44
CA LEU A 83 7.87 -1.83 6.90
C LEU A 83 9.18 -1.41 7.56
N SER A 84 10.33 -1.64 6.90
CA SER A 84 11.64 -1.22 7.42
C SER A 84 11.72 0.29 7.68
N SER A 85 11.09 1.12 6.85
CA SER A 85 11.07 2.58 7.01
C SER A 85 9.82 3.12 7.70
N SER A 86 8.76 2.32 7.84
CA SER A 86 7.49 2.73 8.45
C SER A 86 7.43 2.43 9.95
N ASP A 87 6.57 3.14 10.67
CA ASP A 87 6.20 2.81 12.05
C ASP A 87 5.13 1.71 12.03
N PRO A 88 5.37 0.53 12.64
CA PRO A 88 4.43 -0.60 12.56
C PRO A 88 3.08 -0.32 13.25
N VAL A 89 3.05 0.52 14.30
CA VAL A 89 1.80 0.92 14.95
C VAL A 89 0.97 1.78 14.00
N ARG A 90 1.60 2.71 13.28
CA ARG A 90 0.91 3.55 12.30
C ARG A 90 0.43 2.72 11.11
N VAL A 91 1.23 1.80 10.60
CA VAL A 91 0.82 0.87 9.54
C VAL A 91 -0.41 0.07 9.97
N PHE A 92 -0.39 -0.45 11.20
CA PHE A 92 -1.53 -1.15 11.76
C PHE A 92 -2.79 -0.26 11.78
N GLN A 93 -2.69 0.98 12.28
CA GLN A 93 -3.82 1.92 12.36
C GLN A 93 -4.38 2.30 10.98
N ASP A 94 -3.52 2.55 10.01
CA ASP A 94 -3.92 2.94 8.66
C ASP A 94 -4.70 1.82 7.97
N PHE A 95 -4.21 0.58 8.05
CA PHE A 95 -4.90 -0.58 7.47
C PHE A 95 -6.14 -1.01 8.27
N ALA A 96 -6.15 -0.78 9.59
CA ALA A 96 -7.36 -0.93 10.39
C ALA A 96 -8.48 -0.02 9.91
N THR A 97 -8.13 1.24 9.71
CA THR A 97 -9.08 2.25 9.21
C THR A 97 -9.55 1.90 7.80
N LEU A 98 -8.62 1.49 6.93
CA LEU A 98 -8.93 1.00 5.60
C LEU A 98 -9.90 -0.21 5.64
N ASP A 99 -9.67 -1.13 6.56
CA ASP A 99 -10.53 -2.32 6.71
C ASP A 99 -11.96 -1.95 7.07
N LEU A 100 -12.14 -1.00 8.00
CA LEU A 100 -13.46 -0.45 8.34
C LEU A 100 -14.13 0.24 7.14
N ILE A 101 -13.40 1.06 6.39
CA ILE A 101 -13.92 1.76 5.20
C ILE A 101 -14.32 0.75 4.12
N SER A 102 -13.52 -0.28 3.92
CA SER A 102 -13.72 -1.29 2.88
C SER A 102 -14.74 -2.38 3.25
N GLY A 103 -15.14 -2.48 4.53
CA GLY A 103 -16.00 -3.56 5.01
C GLY A 103 -15.31 -4.93 5.04
N GLY A 104 -14.07 -4.97 5.50
CA GLY A 104 -13.31 -6.23 5.68
C GLY A 104 -12.52 -6.68 4.46
N ARG A 105 -12.16 -5.74 3.54
CA ARG A 105 -11.42 -6.07 2.30
C ARG A 105 -9.95 -5.63 2.29
N ALA A 106 -9.45 -5.10 3.42
CA ALA A 106 -8.07 -4.66 3.50
C ALA A 106 -7.11 -5.81 3.79
N GLU A 107 -5.97 -5.79 3.12
CA GLU A 107 -4.86 -6.71 3.35
C GLU A 107 -3.55 -5.94 3.45
N ILE A 108 -2.56 -6.49 4.15
CA ILE A 108 -1.21 -5.93 4.24
C ILE A 108 -0.23 -6.95 3.66
N MET A 109 0.51 -6.53 2.64
CA MET A 109 1.73 -7.22 2.24
C MET A 109 2.91 -6.41 2.79
N ALA A 110 3.45 -6.85 3.93
CA ALA A 110 4.63 -6.23 4.53
C ALA A 110 5.89 -6.70 3.84
N GLY A 111 6.76 -5.77 3.52
CA GLY A 111 8.03 -6.06 2.86
C GLY A 111 9.16 -5.16 3.34
N ARG A 112 10.39 -5.57 3.03
CA ARG A 112 11.58 -4.79 3.35
C ARG A 112 11.81 -3.60 2.41
N GLY A 113 11.17 -3.64 1.24
CA GLY A 113 11.47 -2.73 0.14
C GLY A 113 12.75 -3.13 -0.62
N SER A 114 12.70 -3.03 -1.93
CA SER A 114 13.87 -3.29 -2.80
C SER A 114 14.64 -2.02 -3.14
N PHE A 115 14.06 -0.86 -2.90
CA PHE A 115 14.68 0.44 -3.10
C PHE A 115 15.12 1.02 -1.75
N THR A 116 16.31 1.57 -1.69
CA THR A 116 16.93 2.03 -0.44
C THR A 116 16.68 3.52 -0.14
N GLU A 117 16.00 4.25 -1.03
CA GLU A 117 15.74 5.69 -0.89
C GLU A 117 14.90 6.05 0.35
N SER A 118 14.09 5.12 0.84
CA SER A 118 13.29 5.33 2.06
C SER A 118 14.15 5.40 3.33
N PHE A 119 15.28 4.69 3.37
CA PHE A 119 16.12 4.62 4.57
C PHE A 119 16.62 6.00 5.04
N PRO A 120 17.37 6.77 4.23
CA PRO A 120 17.80 8.10 4.63
C PRO A 120 16.63 9.07 4.83
N LEU A 121 15.52 8.91 4.09
CA LEU A 121 14.35 9.77 4.23
C LEU A 121 13.67 9.63 5.59
N PHE A 122 13.63 8.41 6.13
CA PHE A 122 13.03 8.10 7.43
C PHE A 122 14.07 7.93 8.56
N GLY A 123 15.34 8.30 8.32
CA GLY A 123 16.39 8.24 9.33
C GLY A 123 16.78 6.84 9.78
N GLN A 124 16.58 5.84 8.92
CA GLN A 124 16.92 4.46 9.19
C GLN A 124 18.34 4.14 8.69
N ASP A 125 19.03 3.26 9.43
CA ASP A 125 20.34 2.77 9.04
C ASP A 125 20.22 1.55 8.12
N LEU A 126 20.81 1.65 6.93
CA LEU A 126 20.79 0.56 5.97
C LEU A 126 21.60 -0.65 6.42
N ASP A 127 22.62 -0.45 7.27
CA ASP A 127 23.42 -1.56 7.81
C ASP A 127 22.60 -2.44 8.79
N ALA A 128 21.54 -1.88 9.39
CA ALA A 128 20.61 -2.61 10.26
C ALA A 128 19.35 -3.13 9.53
N TYR A 129 19.39 -3.23 8.20
CA TYR A 129 18.24 -3.53 7.32
C TYR A 129 17.43 -4.76 7.75
N ASP A 130 18.07 -5.89 8.01
CA ASP A 130 17.39 -7.14 8.37
C ASP A 130 16.86 -7.12 9.80
N GLU A 131 17.59 -6.51 10.72
CA GLU A 131 17.21 -6.37 12.13
C GLU A 131 15.98 -5.49 12.28
N ILE A 132 16.00 -4.29 11.66
CA ILE A 132 14.87 -3.34 11.66
C ILE A 132 13.60 -3.98 11.12
N PHE A 133 13.69 -4.71 9.99
CA PHE A 133 12.52 -5.36 9.42
C PHE A 133 11.96 -6.44 10.35
N SER A 134 12.82 -7.27 10.92
CA SER A 134 12.41 -8.37 11.79
C SER A 134 11.72 -7.87 13.06
N GLU A 135 12.29 -6.85 13.72
CA GLU A 135 11.71 -6.22 14.91
C GLU A 135 10.35 -5.58 14.62
N LYS A 136 10.25 -4.81 13.55
CA LYS A 136 9.00 -4.15 13.16
C LYS A 136 7.91 -5.13 12.71
N LEU A 137 8.29 -6.21 12.03
CA LEU A 137 7.35 -7.26 11.66
C LEU A 137 6.80 -7.98 12.89
N GLU A 138 7.67 -8.30 13.85
CA GLU A 138 7.25 -8.92 15.11
C GLU A 138 6.24 -8.04 15.85
N LEU A 139 6.52 -6.74 15.98
CA LEU A 139 5.59 -5.80 16.60
C LEU A 139 4.27 -5.70 15.83
N LEU A 140 4.28 -5.64 14.50
CA LEU A 140 3.07 -5.63 13.70
C LEU A 140 2.21 -6.88 13.92
N LEU A 141 2.84 -8.05 14.03
CA LEU A 141 2.14 -9.31 14.29
C LEU A 141 1.57 -9.35 15.73
N GLN A 142 2.30 -8.85 16.72
CA GLN A 142 1.81 -8.74 18.11
C GLN A 142 0.59 -7.83 18.22
N LEU A 143 0.59 -6.70 17.50
CA LEU A 143 -0.57 -5.80 17.42
C LEU A 143 -1.78 -6.53 16.83
N ARG A 144 -1.60 -7.26 15.73
CA ARG A 144 -2.65 -8.04 15.09
C ARG A 144 -3.24 -9.12 16.01
N GLU A 145 -2.40 -9.78 16.81
CA GLU A 145 -2.86 -10.81 17.76
C GLU A 145 -3.61 -10.21 18.95
N SER A 146 -3.14 -9.06 19.44
CA SER A 146 -3.72 -8.37 20.60
C SER A 146 -5.09 -7.77 20.29
N TYR A 147 -5.30 -7.35 19.04
CA TYR A 147 -6.53 -6.72 18.58
C TYR A 147 -7.17 -7.58 17.48
N ARG A 148 -7.92 -8.61 17.90
CA ARG A 148 -8.57 -9.55 16.98
C ARG A 148 -9.66 -8.92 16.12
N SER A 149 -10.22 -7.79 16.56
CA SER A 149 -11.07 -6.95 15.72
C SER A 149 -10.57 -5.50 15.76
N TRP A 150 -10.63 -4.83 14.65
CA TRP A 150 -10.27 -3.41 14.53
C TRP A 150 -11.15 -2.50 15.40
N GLN A 151 -12.37 -2.95 15.72
CA GLN A 151 -13.28 -2.26 16.63
C GLN A 151 -12.78 -2.22 18.06
N GLU A 152 -12.07 -3.24 18.52
CA GLU A 152 -11.50 -3.30 19.88
C GLU A 152 -10.33 -2.33 20.07
N TYR A 153 -9.66 -1.92 18.99
CA TYR A 153 -8.53 -1.00 19.06
C TYR A 153 -8.95 0.48 19.10
N ILE A 154 -10.08 0.83 18.50
CA ILE A 154 -10.54 2.21 18.32
C ILE A 154 -11.50 2.65 19.46
N CYS A 155 -12.05 1.73 20.20
CA CYS A 155 -12.90 1.94 21.38
C CYS A 155 -12.15 1.68 22.67
#